data_dbdfafe793eaaa845189808759c80223
#
_entry.id   dbdfafe793eaaa845189808759c80223
#
_cell.length_a   1.000
_cell.length_b   1.000
_cell.length_c   1.000
_cell.angle_alpha   90.00
_cell.angle_beta   90.00
_cell.angle_gamma   90.00
#
_symmetry.space_group_name_H-M   'P 1'
#
loop_
_entity.id
_entity.type
_entity.pdbx_description
1 polymer ?
#
loop_
_entity_poly.entity_id
_entity_poly.type
_entity_poly.pdbx_seq_one_letter_code
_entity_poly.pdbx_strand_id
1 'polypeptide(L)'
;MLPTSRGKVGCRHAITLAGIEVYPIRARGGVSPKMALGAMPTRPALLVRVADTSGCFGWGEVWANFPPRANLHKAHIIEDVVAPRLKGRHFVDPREVEDALRADLSLFFLHVGQLQVFEHILAGIDTALWDLALRNAGQSFSEFMGLETPRARSYATSINAEDLERLIPYHADLGQTHFKLKVGFAEHGTAGIVERAARLCPHGTRLMVDSNQSWTLSEAQSALRAIEEFDPFFAEEPLRADAPPREWETLAAATDIPLAGGENIYGIDDFLAMTRLGMQILQPDVAKWGGISGALALADAVPDGIQIWPHFMGTAVGQVAALSVSAAIGKSSACEVDVNPNPLRTELCGDALAITDGHIALPEATGLVEPPVPARLIEFADGA
;
A
#
# COMPACT_ATOMS: atom_id res chain seq x y z
N MET A 1 22.72 -12.26 -4.49
CA MET A 1 21.80 -13.27 -5.07
C MET A 1 20.72 -13.49 -4.03
N LEU A 2 19.48 -13.08 -4.31
CA LEU A 2 18.32 -13.38 -3.49
C LEU A 2 17.93 -14.84 -3.75
N PRO A 3 17.47 -15.61 -2.73
CA PRO A 3 17.07 -16.98 -2.97
C PRO A 3 15.93 -17.04 -3.98
N THR A 4 16.06 -17.82 -5.03
CA THR A 4 15.15 -17.96 -6.18
C THR A 4 13.80 -18.63 -5.83
N SER A 5 13.25 -18.39 -4.63
CA SER A 5 11.95 -18.86 -4.17
C SER A 5 11.37 -17.99 -3.07
N ARG A 6 11.52 -16.63 -3.16
CA ARG A 6 10.80 -15.71 -2.29
C ARG A 6 9.31 -15.89 -2.53
N GLY A 7 8.59 -16.36 -1.53
CA GLY A 7 7.13 -16.35 -1.57
C GLY A 7 6.40 -17.70 -1.70
N LYS A 8 7.05 -18.81 -1.42
CA LYS A 8 6.28 -20.04 -1.14
C LYS A 8 6.15 -20.21 0.37
N VAL A 9 5.07 -19.71 0.96
CA VAL A 9 4.63 -20.17 2.28
C VAL A 9 4.13 -21.60 2.10
N GLY A 10 5.05 -22.54 1.97
CA GLY A 10 4.69 -23.95 1.98
C GLY A 10 4.22 -24.30 3.40
N CYS A 11 2.92 -24.25 3.66
CA CYS A 11 2.38 -24.83 4.87
C CYS A 11 2.84 -26.28 4.96
N ARG A 12 3.35 -26.71 6.12
CA ARG A 12 3.75 -28.11 6.33
C ARG A 12 2.60 -29.10 6.05
N HIS A 13 1.36 -28.62 6.13
CA HIS A 13 0.12 -29.34 5.83
C HIS A 13 -0.84 -28.39 5.10
N ALA A 14 -1.68 -28.94 4.23
CA ALA A 14 -2.72 -28.17 3.57
C ALA A 14 -3.69 -27.57 4.60
N ILE A 15 -3.98 -26.27 4.46
CA ILE A 15 -4.96 -25.54 5.26
C ILE A 15 -6.32 -25.66 4.58
N THR A 16 -7.37 -25.96 5.36
CA THR A 16 -8.76 -26.00 4.87
C THR A 16 -9.51 -24.80 5.38
N LEU A 17 -10.03 -23.97 4.49
CA LEU A 17 -10.75 -22.75 4.84
C LEU A 17 -12.16 -23.08 5.40
N ALA A 18 -12.48 -22.51 6.56
CA ALA A 18 -13.82 -22.55 7.15
C ALA A 18 -14.70 -21.43 6.59
N GLY A 19 -14.12 -20.24 6.33
CA GLY A 19 -14.82 -19.08 5.78
C GLY A 19 -14.07 -17.79 5.93
N ILE A 20 -14.77 -16.71 5.58
CA ILE A 20 -14.30 -15.34 5.68
C ILE A 20 -15.36 -14.49 6.40
N GLU A 21 -14.93 -13.61 7.25
CA GLU A 21 -15.72 -12.58 7.92
C GLU A 21 -15.26 -11.21 7.43
N VAL A 22 -16.19 -10.26 7.34
CA VAL A 22 -15.92 -8.88 6.90
C VAL A 22 -16.18 -7.90 8.04
N TYR A 23 -15.33 -6.88 8.14
CA TYR A 23 -15.42 -5.84 9.15
C TYR A 23 -15.33 -4.48 8.48
N PRO A 24 -16.44 -3.94 7.96
CA PRO A 24 -16.48 -2.57 7.48
C PRO A 24 -16.37 -1.63 8.70
N ILE A 25 -15.34 -0.80 8.70
CA ILE A 25 -15.04 0.14 9.79
C ILE A 25 -14.85 1.56 9.24
N ARG A 26 -14.96 2.56 10.14
CA ARG A 26 -14.81 3.97 9.78
C ARG A 26 -14.35 4.79 10.98
N ALA A 27 -13.26 5.52 10.83
CA ALA A 27 -12.93 6.60 11.73
C ALA A 27 -13.61 7.90 11.29
N ARG A 28 -14.14 8.65 12.25
CA ARG A 28 -14.79 9.95 12.07
C ARG A 28 -14.00 11.01 12.83
N GLY A 29 -13.89 12.21 12.24
CA GLY A 29 -13.14 13.32 12.85
C GLY A 29 -11.65 13.26 12.54
N GLY A 30 -10.93 14.31 12.91
CA GLY A 30 -9.52 14.51 12.61
C GLY A 30 -9.28 15.41 11.39
N VAL A 31 -8.00 15.60 11.04
CA VAL A 31 -7.60 16.37 9.86
C VAL A 31 -7.93 15.54 8.61
N SER A 32 -8.67 16.17 7.71
CA SER A 32 -9.02 15.56 6.42
C SER A 32 -7.84 15.73 5.47
N PRO A 33 -7.13 14.65 5.05
CA PRO A 33 -6.10 14.78 4.03
C PRO A 33 -6.74 15.31 2.74
N LYS A 34 -6.05 16.25 2.12
CA LYS A 34 -6.42 16.78 0.81
C LYS A 34 -5.64 16.02 -0.27
N MET A 35 -6.32 15.66 -1.32
CA MET A 35 -5.74 15.02 -2.50
C MET A 35 -6.50 15.48 -3.76
N ALA A 36 -6.04 15.10 -4.94
CA ALA A 36 -6.67 15.49 -6.20
C ALA A 36 -8.18 15.11 -6.28
N LEU A 37 -8.59 14.05 -5.59
CA LEU A 37 -10.00 13.60 -5.53
C LEU A 37 -10.86 14.39 -4.51
N GLY A 38 -10.28 15.36 -3.80
CA GLY A 38 -10.93 16.15 -2.76
C GLY A 38 -10.52 15.78 -1.34
N ALA A 39 -11.27 16.28 -0.37
CA ALA A 39 -11.03 16.02 1.04
C ALA A 39 -11.66 14.68 1.47
N MET A 40 -10.99 13.98 2.39
CA MET A 40 -11.47 12.72 3.00
C MET A 40 -11.96 13.00 4.43
N PRO A 41 -13.23 13.41 4.63
CA PRO A 41 -13.71 13.82 5.95
C PRO A 41 -13.88 12.66 6.93
N THR A 42 -13.86 11.44 6.46
CA THR A 42 -13.87 10.20 7.26
C THR A 42 -12.91 9.20 6.63
N ARG A 43 -12.41 8.26 7.43
CA ARG A 43 -11.52 7.19 7.00
C ARG A 43 -12.28 5.86 6.97
N PRO A 44 -12.94 5.49 5.85
CA PRO A 44 -13.52 4.15 5.72
C PRO A 44 -12.42 3.13 5.46
N ALA A 45 -12.59 1.92 6.00
CA ALA A 45 -11.72 0.78 5.71
C ALA A 45 -12.54 -0.51 5.74
N LEU A 46 -12.02 -1.57 5.13
CA LEU A 46 -12.62 -2.88 5.16
C LEU A 46 -11.56 -3.91 5.56
N LEU A 47 -11.73 -4.51 6.72
CA LEU A 47 -10.92 -5.65 7.12
C LEU A 47 -11.63 -6.95 6.78
N VAL A 48 -10.82 -7.97 6.50
CA VAL A 48 -11.27 -9.35 6.31
C VAL A 48 -10.54 -10.25 7.29
N ARG A 49 -11.26 -11.23 7.83
CA ARG A 49 -10.72 -12.28 8.69
C ARG A 49 -11.02 -13.62 8.04
N VAL A 50 -9.99 -14.31 7.58
CA VAL A 50 -10.11 -15.66 7.03
C VAL A 50 -9.82 -16.67 8.14
N ALA A 51 -10.67 -17.69 8.31
CA ALA A 51 -10.47 -18.74 9.30
C ALA A 51 -10.36 -20.11 8.63
N ASP A 52 -9.59 -21.00 9.25
CA ASP A 52 -9.53 -22.42 8.87
C ASP A 52 -10.41 -23.30 9.74
N THR A 53 -10.51 -24.58 9.39
CA THR A 53 -11.32 -25.56 10.11
C THR A 53 -10.76 -25.94 11.48
N SER A 54 -9.54 -25.54 11.82
CA SER A 54 -8.95 -25.70 13.16
C SER A 54 -9.29 -24.57 14.12
N GLY A 55 -9.84 -23.46 13.58
CA GLY A 55 -10.12 -22.22 14.31
C GLY A 55 -8.96 -21.21 14.28
N CYS A 56 -7.85 -21.51 13.59
CA CYS A 56 -6.82 -20.52 13.31
C CYS A 56 -7.35 -19.49 12.31
N PHE A 57 -6.83 -18.25 12.36
CA PHE A 57 -7.32 -17.17 11.52
C PHE A 57 -6.19 -16.22 11.10
N GLY A 58 -6.44 -15.46 10.06
CA GLY A 58 -5.57 -14.38 9.62
C GLY A 58 -6.37 -13.16 9.19
N TRP A 59 -5.75 -11.98 9.29
CA TRP A 59 -6.32 -10.68 8.98
C TRP A 59 -5.71 -10.08 7.72
N GLY A 60 -6.53 -9.39 6.93
CA GLY A 60 -6.12 -8.59 5.79
C GLY A 60 -6.97 -7.34 5.64
N GLU A 61 -6.53 -6.41 4.79
CA GLU A 61 -7.24 -5.18 4.48
C GLU A 61 -7.54 -5.10 2.99
N VAL A 62 -8.79 -4.81 2.66
CA VAL A 62 -9.27 -4.55 1.31
C VAL A 62 -9.37 -3.04 1.13
N TRP A 63 -8.67 -2.47 0.18
CA TRP A 63 -8.72 -1.02 -0.06
C TRP A 63 -10.16 -0.50 -0.21
N ALA A 64 -10.51 0.52 0.55
CA ALA A 64 -11.87 1.03 0.60
C ALA A 64 -11.99 2.55 0.88
N ASN A 65 -10.93 3.31 0.58
CA ASN A 65 -10.87 4.75 0.87
C ASN A 65 -11.93 5.55 0.10
N PHE A 66 -12.25 5.13 -1.14
CA PHE A 66 -13.21 5.80 -2.02
C PHE A 66 -14.06 4.79 -2.81
N PRO A 67 -15.32 5.14 -3.15
CA PRO A 67 -16.13 6.27 -2.66
C PRO A 67 -16.53 6.11 -1.19
N PRO A 68 -17.24 7.06 -0.56
CA PRO A 68 -17.51 7.06 0.89
C PRO A 68 -18.12 5.78 1.51
N ARG A 69 -18.74 4.92 0.69
CA ARG A 69 -19.32 3.63 1.11
C ARG A 69 -18.66 2.43 0.45
N ALA A 70 -17.42 2.58 -0.03
CA ALA A 70 -16.70 1.49 -0.68
C ALA A 70 -16.49 0.27 0.24
N ASN A 71 -16.29 0.51 1.54
CA ASN A 71 -16.17 -0.55 2.54
C ASN A 71 -17.43 -1.40 2.64
N LEU A 72 -18.62 -0.80 2.69
CA LEU A 72 -19.89 -1.51 2.74
C LEU A 72 -20.17 -2.24 1.42
N HIS A 73 -19.96 -1.57 0.29
CA HIS A 73 -20.14 -2.16 -1.03
C HIS A 73 -19.29 -3.44 -1.21
N LYS A 74 -18.01 -3.36 -0.88
CA LYS A 74 -17.10 -4.50 -1.01
C LYS A 74 -17.36 -5.57 0.03
N ALA A 75 -17.82 -5.22 1.24
CA ALA A 75 -18.24 -6.20 2.25
C ALA A 75 -19.36 -7.09 1.70
N HIS A 76 -20.43 -6.51 1.15
CA HIS A 76 -21.52 -7.28 0.55
C HIS A 76 -21.07 -8.15 -0.63
N ILE A 77 -20.19 -7.63 -1.49
CA ILE A 77 -19.63 -8.46 -2.58
C ILE A 77 -18.87 -9.67 -2.02
N ILE A 78 -18.08 -9.48 -0.96
CA ILE A 78 -17.35 -10.58 -0.34
C ILE A 78 -18.32 -11.59 0.23
N GLU A 79 -19.33 -11.17 0.99
CA GLU A 79 -20.32 -12.05 1.62
C GLU A 79 -21.13 -12.83 0.59
N ASP A 80 -21.65 -12.15 -0.43
CA ASP A 80 -22.61 -12.73 -1.38
C ASP A 80 -21.94 -13.55 -2.50
N VAL A 81 -20.73 -13.14 -2.92
CA VAL A 81 -20.09 -13.66 -4.15
C VAL A 81 -18.83 -14.47 -3.85
N VAL A 82 -17.94 -13.94 -2.99
CA VAL A 82 -16.60 -14.51 -2.79
C VAL A 82 -16.60 -15.57 -1.69
N ALA A 83 -17.23 -15.31 -0.54
CA ALA A 83 -17.25 -16.22 0.62
C ALA A 83 -17.77 -17.63 0.29
N PRO A 84 -18.83 -17.81 -0.53
CA PRO A 84 -19.28 -19.13 -0.95
C PRO A 84 -18.24 -19.93 -1.73
N ARG A 85 -17.28 -19.24 -2.38
CA ARG A 85 -16.20 -19.86 -3.16
C ARG A 85 -14.97 -20.20 -2.35
N LEU A 86 -14.79 -19.57 -1.18
CA LEU A 86 -13.68 -19.83 -0.27
C LEU A 86 -13.92 -21.04 0.62
N LYS A 87 -15.14 -21.22 1.11
CA LYS A 87 -15.48 -22.25 2.08
C LYS A 87 -15.14 -23.66 1.58
N GLY A 88 -14.37 -24.39 2.37
CA GLY A 88 -13.94 -25.76 2.08
C GLY A 88 -12.75 -25.86 1.11
N ARG A 89 -12.20 -24.76 0.60
CA ARG A 89 -10.97 -24.81 -0.20
C ARG A 89 -9.79 -25.26 0.64
N HIS A 90 -8.90 -26.00 -0.02
CA HIS A 90 -7.61 -26.42 0.53
C HIS A 90 -6.51 -25.66 -0.18
N PHE A 91 -5.45 -25.27 0.55
CA PHE A 91 -4.27 -24.67 -0.03
C PHE A 91 -3.02 -24.98 0.80
N VAL A 92 -1.86 -24.92 0.16
CA VAL A 92 -0.53 -24.95 0.79
C VAL A 92 0.21 -23.63 0.54
N ASP A 93 -0.19 -22.88 -0.46
CA ASP A 93 0.34 -21.55 -0.83
C ASP A 93 -0.85 -20.58 -1.03
N PRO A 94 -0.87 -19.39 -0.40
CA PRO A 94 -1.93 -18.39 -0.57
C PRO A 94 -2.32 -18.12 -2.03
N ARG A 95 -1.36 -18.16 -2.96
CA ARG A 95 -1.60 -17.95 -4.39
C ARG A 95 -2.54 -18.98 -5.02
N GLU A 96 -2.57 -20.20 -4.52
CA GLU A 96 -3.49 -21.23 -5.02
C GLU A 96 -4.96 -20.83 -4.83
N VAL A 97 -5.25 -20.09 -3.74
CA VAL A 97 -6.60 -19.56 -3.48
C VAL A 97 -6.91 -18.40 -4.42
N GLU A 98 -5.94 -17.50 -4.63
CA GLU A 98 -6.09 -16.39 -5.58
C GLU A 98 -6.36 -16.90 -7.00
N ASP A 99 -5.53 -17.83 -7.50
CA ASP A 99 -5.68 -18.44 -8.83
C ASP A 99 -7.05 -19.09 -9.00
N ALA A 100 -7.51 -19.81 -7.97
CA ALA A 100 -8.81 -20.45 -8.00
C ALA A 100 -9.98 -19.44 -7.99
N LEU A 101 -9.88 -18.37 -7.21
CA LEU A 101 -10.89 -17.29 -7.24
C LEU A 101 -10.90 -16.56 -8.58
N ARG A 102 -9.73 -16.31 -9.17
CA ARG A 102 -9.62 -15.71 -10.51
C ARG A 102 -10.27 -16.60 -11.56
N ALA A 103 -10.00 -17.90 -11.55
CA ALA A 103 -10.62 -18.85 -12.46
C ALA A 103 -12.16 -18.88 -12.34
N ASP A 104 -12.67 -18.80 -11.12
CA ASP A 104 -14.10 -18.88 -10.84
C ASP A 104 -14.85 -17.58 -11.12
N LEU A 105 -14.24 -16.42 -10.87
CA LEU A 105 -14.96 -15.15 -10.72
C LEU A 105 -14.53 -14.03 -11.69
N SER A 106 -13.40 -14.14 -12.41
CA SER A 106 -12.93 -13.06 -13.29
C SER A 106 -13.95 -12.70 -14.36
N LEU A 107 -14.61 -13.70 -14.96
CA LEU A 107 -15.66 -13.43 -15.96
C LEU A 107 -16.86 -12.71 -15.34
N PHE A 108 -17.27 -13.06 -14.13
CA PHE A 108 -18.35 -12.37 -13.42
C PHE A 108 -17.99 -10.88 -13.21
N PHE A 109 -16.80 -10.61 -12.64
CA PHE A 109 -16.37 -9.24 -12.35
C PHE A 109 -16.12 -8.41 -13.62
N LEU A 110 -15.66 -9.03 -14.71
CA LEU A 110 -15.60 -8.39 -16.03
C LEU A 110 -17.00 -8.00 -16.50
N HIS A 111 -17.95 -8.90 -16.41
CA HIS A 111 -19.33 -8.70 -16.90
C HIS A 111 -20.06 -7.57 -16.16
N VAL A 112 -19.83 -7.45 -14.85
CA VAL A 112 -20.44 -6.38 -14.03
C VAL A 112 -19.60 -5.09 -13.98
N GLY A 113 -18.45 -5.04 -14.70
CA GLY A 113 -17.59 -3.85 -14.77
C GLY A 113 -16.85 -3.52 -13.47
N GLN A 114 -16.48 -4.53 -12.68
CA GLN A 114 -15.87 -4.34 -11.35
C GLN A 114 -14.53 -5.10 -11.17
N LEU A 115 -13.73 -5.22 -12.22
CA LEU A 115 -12.44 -5.94 -12.15
C LEU A 115 -11.51 -5.36 -11.08
N GLN A 116 -11.38 -4.02 -10.97
CA GLN A 116 -10.51 -3.41 -9.95
C GLN A 116 -11.06 -3.64 -8.53
N VAL A 117 -12.37 -3.68 -8.35
CA VAL A 117 -12.96 -4.06 -7.07
C VAL A 117 -12.56 -5.49 -6.68
N PHE A 118 -12.54 -6.39 -7.67
CA PHE A 118 -12.11 -7.76 -7.46
C PHE A 118 -10.61 -7.84 -7.10
N GLU A 119 -9.74 -7.07 -7.77
CA GLU A 119 -8.33 -6.98 -7.42
C GLU A 119 -8.12 -6.54 -5.96
N HIS A 120 -8.86 -5.52 -5.49
CA HIS A 120 -8.80 -5.09 -4.10
C HIS A 120 -9.22 -6.21 -3.13
N ILE A 121 -10.26 -6.97 -3.47
CA ILE A 121 -10.74 -8.09 -2.64
C ILE A 121 -9.71 -9.21 -2.58
N LEU A 122 -9.14 -9.58 -3.72
CA LEU A 122 -8.09 -10.60 -3.81
C LEU A 122 -6.87 -10.20 -2.99
N ALA A 123 -6.43 -8.94 -3.07
CA ALA A 123 -5.28 -8.44 -2.33
C ALA A 123 -5.46 -8.53 -0.81
N GLY A 124 -6.64 -8.15 -0.30
CA GLY A 124 -6.96 -8.28 1.12
C GLY A 124 -7.06 -9.74 1.58
N ILE A 125 -7.62 -10.62 0.75
CA ILE A 125 -7.68 -12.07 1.03
C ILE A 125 -6.28 -12.67 1.04
N ASP A 126 -5.42 -12.35 0.07
CA ASP A 126 -4.04 -12.83 0.03
C ASP A 126 -3.29 -12.48 1.33
N THR A 127 -3.39 -11.22 1.77
CA THR A 127 -2.79 -10.78 3.02
C THR A 127 -3.31 -11.58 4.23
N ALA A 128 -4.63 -11.83 4.29
CA ALA A 128 -5.22 -12.63 5.36
C ALA A 128 -4.77 -14.10 5.31
N LEU A 129 -4.58 -14.67 4.14
CA LEU A 129 -4.07 -16.03 3.95
C LEU A 129 -2.60 -16.15 4.35
N TRP A 130 -1.80 -15.13 4.10
CA TRP A 130 -0.43 -15.06 4.60
C TRP A 130 -0.39 -15.05 6.13
N ASP A 131 -1.19 -14.19 6.78
CA ASP A 131 -1.27 -14.14 8.24
C ASP A 131 -1.74 -15.48 8.83
N LEU A 132 -2.77 -16.10 8.24
CA LEU A 132 -3.26 -17.42 8.60
C LEU A 132 -2.18 -18.52 8.46
N ALA A 133 -1.46 -18.54 7.34
CA ALA A 133 -0.43 -19.53 7.07
C ALA A 133 0.74 -19.42 8.05
N LEU A 134 1.18 -18.21 8.36
CA LEU A 134 2.23 -17.94 9.33
C LEU A 134 1.82 -18.34 10.74
N ARG A 135 0.58 -18.05 11.15
CA ARG A 135 0.05 -18.50 12.45
C ARG A 135 -0.02 -20.03 12.56
N ASN A 136 -0.46 -20.70 11.51
CA ASN A 136 -0.44 -22.16 11.46
C ASN A 136 0.98 -22.74 11.50
N ALA A 137 1.95 -22.05 10.94
CA ALA A 137 3.36 -22.44 10.98
C ALA A 137 4.05 -22.12 12.33
N GLY A 138 3.42 -21.32 13.18
CA GLY A 138 3.99 -20.84 14.44
C GLY A 138 5.16 -19.87 14.23
N GLN A 139 5.17 -19.11 13.15
CA GLN A 139 6.25 -18.20 12.77
C GLN A 139 5.72 -16.77 12.60
N SER A 140 6.58 -15.79 12.89
CA SER A 140 6.39 -14.41 12.43
C SER A 140 6.78 -14.28 10.95
N PHE A 141 6.34 -13.21 10.28
CA PHE A 141 6.77 -12.92 8.92
C PHE A 141 8.30 -12.77 8.80
N SER A 142 8.90 -12.12 9.77
CA SER A 142 10.36 -11.89 9.81
C SER A 142 11.15 -13.18 9.92
N GLU A 143 10.71 -14.11 10.79
CA GLU A 143 11.33 -15.44 10.92
C GLU A 143 11.18 -16.25 9.63
N PHE A 144 9.98 -16.23 9.03
CA PHE A 144 9.71 -16.94 7.79
C PHE A 144 10.59 -16.42 6.64
N MET A 145 10.73 -15.10 6.50
CA MET A 145 11.55 -14.47 5.46
C MET A 145 13.05 -14.47 5.79
N GLY A 146 13.45 -14.88 7.00
CA GLY A 146 14.85 -14.87 7.44
C GLY A 146 15.43 -13.47 7.51
N LEU A 147 14.65 -12.48 7.96
CA LEU A 147 15.11 -11.10 8.05
C LEU A 147 16.09 -10.93 9.21
N GLU A 148 17.31 -10.48 8.94
CA GLU A 148 18.31 -10.18 9.96
C GLU A 148 17.89 -9.03 10.88
N THR A 149 17.15 -8.06 10.35
CA THR A 149 16.59 -6.93 11.07
C THR A 149 15.09 -6.83 10.77
N PRO A 150 14.21 -7.19 11.74
CA PRO A 150 12.76 -7.20 11.55
C PRO A 150 12.19 -5.78 11.63
N ARG A 151 12.57 -4.92 10.70
CA ARG A 151 12.10 -3.53 10.58
C ARG A 151 12.12 -3.06 9.14
N ALA A 152 11.23 -2.16 8.80
CA ALA A 152 11.18 -1.50 7.50
C ALA A 152 11.56 -0.02 7.62
N ARG A 153 12.27 0.50 6.64
CA ARG A 153 12.46 1.95 6.50
C ARG A 153 11.12 2.59 6.12
N SER A 154 10.80 3.71 6.76
CA SER A 154 9.59 4.47 6.46
C SER A 154 9.90 5.86 5.93
N TYR A 155 8.95 6.43 5.20
CA TYR A 155 9.00 7.83 4.80
C TYR A 155 7.68 8.54 5.09
N ALA A 156 7.77 9.85 5.35
CA ALA A 156 6.62 10.68 5.64
C ALA A 156 5.90 11.09 4.35
N THR A 157 4.59 10.87 4.26
CA THR A 157 3.77 11.22 3.10
C THR A 157 2.53 12.03 3.46
N SER A 158 1.81 12.48 2.42
CA SER A 158 0.59 13.28 2.54
C SER A 158 0.83 14.65 3.22
N ILE A 159 2.02 15.22 3.01
CA ILE A 159 2.39 16.54 3.55
C ILE A 159 1.83 17.61 2.61
N ASN A 160 0.83 18.37 3.08
CA ASN A 160 0.25 19.49 2.36
C ASN A 160 1.03 20.79 2.62
N ALA A 161 0.86 21.78 1.74
CA ALA A 161 1.57 23.07 1.83
C ALA A 161 1.36 23.82 3.15
N GLU A 162 0.21 23.65 3.78
CA GLU A 162 -0.14 24.26 5.07
C GLU A 162 0.52 23.59 6.29
N ASP A 163 1.06 22.37 6.11
CA ASP A 163 1.59 21.55 7.21
C ASP A 163 3.11 21.41 7.20
N LEU A 164 3.82 21.97 6.21
CA LEU A 164 5.26 21.82 6.00
C LEU A 164 6.07 22.11 7.26
N GLU A 165 5.84 23.28 7.87
CA GLU A 165 6.59 23.79 9.03
C GLU A 165 6.41 22.96 10.27
N ARG A 166 5.31 22.23 10.37
CA ARG A 166 5.01 21.33 11.49
C ARG A 166 5.51 19.92 11.24
N LEU A 167 5.22 19.37 10.06
CA LEU A 167 5.43 17.94 9.81
C LEU A 167 6.86 17.59 9.42
N ILE A 168 7.54 18.41 8.61
CA ILE A 168 8.90 18.09 8.18
C ILE A 168 9.86 18.02 9.38
N PRO A 169 9.96 19.05 10.27
CA PRO A 169 10.83 18.96 11.43
C PRO A 169 10.46 17.81 12.37
N TYR A 170 9.15 17.62 12.65
CA TYR A 170 8.69 16.55 13.54
C TYR A 170 9.11 15.16 13.04
N HIS A 171 8.91 14.88 11.77
CA HIS A 171 9.26 13.58 11.19
C HIS A 171 10.77 13.40 10.97
N ALA A 172 11.50 14.51 10.77
CA ALA A 172 12.97 14.49 10.75
C ALA A 172 13.55 14.13 12.13
N ASP A 173 12.95 14.64 13.22
CA ASP A 173 13.34 14.28 14.60
C ASP A 173 13.06 12.80 14.92
N LEU A 174 12.09 12.17 14.23
CA LEU A 174 11.87 10.72 14.28
C LEU A 174 12.85 9.91 13.41
N GLY A 175 13.81 10.58 12.73
CA GLY A 175 14.83 9.96 11.89
C GLY A 175 14.37 9.65 10.47
N GLN A 176 13.18 10.09 10.04
CA GLN A 176 12.78 9.94 8.64
C GLN A 176 13.58 10.88 7.75
N THR A 177 14.03 10.38 6.61
CA THR A 177 14.92 11.10 5.69
C THR A 177 14.29 11.44 4.35
N HIS A 178 13.05 11.00 4.11
CA HIS A 178 12.34 11.25 2.87
C HIS A 178 10.95 11.81 3.17
N PHE A 179 10.57 12.88 2.48
CA PHE A 179 9.34 13.62 2.71
C PHE A 179 8.60 13.81 1.40
N LYS A 180 7.40 13.21 1.27
CA LYS A 180 6.57 13.29 0.07
C LYS A 180 5.52 14.38 0.21
N LEU A 181 5.60 15.38 -0.66
CA LEU A 181 4.75 16.56 -0.68
C LEU A 181 3.60 16.36 -1.64
N LYS A 182 2.40 16.76 -1.25
CA LYS A 182 1.26 16.84 -2.16
C LYS A 182 1.37 18.13 -2.98
N VAL A 183 1.36 17.98 -4.31
CA VAL A 183 1.47 19.07 -5.28
C VAL A 183 0.41 18.96 -6.37
N GLY A 184 0.34 19.92 -7.29
CA GLY A 184 -0.54 19.85 -8.46
C GLY A 184 -1.93 20.47 -8.28
N PHE A 185 -2.38 20.66 -7.04
CA PHE A 185 -3.71 21.20 -6.73
C PHE A 185 -3.70 22.25 -5.60
N ALA A 186 -2.53 22.74 -5.21
CA ALA A 186 -2.39 23.74 -4.17
C ALA A 186 -2.27 25.16 -4.78
N GLU A 187 -2.78 26.17 -4.06
CA GLU A 187 -2.79 27.57 -4.48
C GLU A 187 -1.39 28.17 -4.71
N HIS A 188 -0.35 27.62 -4.04
CA HIS A 188 1.01 28.18 -4.05
C HIS A 188 1.91 27.67 -5.20
N GLY A 189 1.39 26.86 -6.10
CA GLY A 189 2.17 26.25 -7.18
C GLY A 189 3.25 25.28 -6.67
N THR A 190 3.63 24.32 -7.51
CA THR A 190 4.58 23.25 -7.16
C THR A 190 5.95 23.77 -6.70
N ALA A 191 6.54 24.70 -7.44
CA ALA A 191 7.88 25.24 -7.13
C ALA A 191 7.92 25.93 -5.75
N GLY A 192 6.92 26.76 -5.43
CA GLY A 192 6.86 27.45 -4.13
C GLY A 192 6.72 26.50 -2.94
N ILE A 193 5.98 25.39 -3.11
CA ILE A 193 5.84 24.35 -2.08
C ILE A 193 7.18 23.65 -1.87
N VAL A 194 7.83 23.20 -2.95
CA VAL A 194 9.11 22.48 -2.89
C VAL A 194 10.23 23.38 -2.33
N GLU A 195 10.31 24.64 -2.74
CA GLU A 195 11.28 25.60 -2.20
C GLU A 195 11.11 25.81 -0.69
N ARG A 196 9.87 25.99 -0.21
CA ARG A 196 9.60 26.10 1.24
C ARG A 196 9.99 24.82 1.99
N ALA A 197 9.63 23.67 1.46
CA ALA A 197 9.96 22.38 2.07
C ALA A 197 11.48 22.15 2.12
N ALA A 198 12.21 22.50 1.05
CA ALA A 198 13.66 22.36 0.98
C ALA A 198 14.39 23.16 2.06
N ARG A 199 13.87 24.34 2.43
CA ARG A 199 14.43 25.14 3.54
C ARG A 199 14.22 24.51 4.93
N LEU A 200 13.22 23.62 5.07
CA LEU A 200 12.89 22.94 6.32
C LEU A 200 13.60 21.60 6.46
N CYS A 201 14.06 21.04 5.35
CA CYS A 201 14.71 19.73 5.30
C CYS A 201 16.10 19.78 5.93
N PRO A 202 16.41 18.92 6.92
CA PRO A 202 17.76 18.74 7.42
C PRO A 202 18.71 18.25 6.31
N HIS A 203 20.02 18.48 6.50
CA HIS A 203 21.02 17.95 5.59
C HIS A 203 20.96 16.41 5.51
N GLY A 204 21.01 15.88 4.29
CA GLY A 204 20.95 14.45 4.02
C GLY A 204 19.52 13.88 3.87
N THR A 205 18.50 14.74 3.89
CA THR A 205 17.13 14.35 3.57
C THR A 205 16.79 14.65 2.10
N ARG A 206 15.75 13.99 1.58
CA ARG A 206 15.29 14.10 0.18
C ARG A 206 13.81 14.42 0.14
N LEU A 207 13.44 15.30 -0.77
CA LEU A 207 12.04 15.58 -1.10
C LEU A 207 11.55 14.64 -2.20
N MET A 208 10.27 14.32 -2.16
CA MET A 208 9.51 13.66 -3.21
C MET A 208 8.24 14.47 -3.45
N VAL A 209 7.71 14.42 -4.64
CA VAL A 209 6.46 15.10 -4.98
C VAL A 209 5.44 14.11 -5.50
N ASP A 210 4.18 14.32 -5.17
CA ASP A 210 3.05 13.52 -5.62
C ASP A 210 1.93 14.44 -6.10
N SER A 211 1.65 14.36 -7.40
CA SER A 211 0.59 15.15 -8.03
C SER A 211 -0.75 14.42 -8.14
N ASN A 212 -0.84 13.17 -7.73
CA ASN A 212 -2.04 12.35 -7.79
C ASN A 212 -2.76 12.45 -9.16
N GLN A 213 -2.01 12.26 -10.25
CA GLN A 213 -2.53 12.24 -11.62
C GLN A 213 -3.21 13.54 -12.08
N SER A 214 -2.88 14.68 -11.44
CA SER A 214 -3.59 15.94 -11.70
C SER A 214 -3.07 16.72 -12.91
N TRP A 215 -1.91 16.37 -13.47
CA TRP A 215 -1.29 17.14 -14.55
C TRP A 215 -1.56 16.54 -15.94
N THR A 216 -1.68 17.43 -16.92
CA THR A 216 -1.47 17.12 -18.33
C THR A 216 0.03 16.97 -18.60
N LEU A 217 0.43 16.39 -19.74
CA LEU A 217 1.84 16.26 -20.12
C LEU A 217 2.58 17.59 -20.08
N SER A 218 1.99 18.67 -20.61
CA SER A 218 2.60 20.00 -20.62
C SER A 218 2.78 20.59 -19.23
N GLU A 219 1.80 20.38 -18.35
CA GLU A 219 1.88 20.82 -16.94
C GLU A 219 2.93 20.03 -16.18
N ALA A 220 2.99 18.70 -16.37
CA ALA A 220 3.99 17.83 -15.78
C ALA A 220 5.41 18.27 -16.18
N GLN A 221 5.67 18.48 -17.47
CA GLN A 221 6.96 18.96 -17.97
C GLN A 221 7.33 20.32 -17.37
N SER A 222 6.37 21.23 -17.26
CA SER A 222 6.60 22.56 -16.70
C SER A 222 6.86 22.49 -15.19
N ALA A 223 6.08 21.70 -14.45
CA ALA A 223 6.22 21.55 -13.02
C ALA A 223 7.54 20.86 -12.63
N LEU A 224 7.91 19.76 -13.31
CA LEU A 224 9.16 19.05 -13.04
C LEU A 224 10.39 19.90 -13.33
N ARG A 225 10.40 20.64 -14.45
CA ARG A 225 11.49 21.58 -14.77
C ARG A 225 11.64 22.68 -13.72
N ALA A 226 10.52 23.15 -13.15
CA ALA A 226 10.54 24.21 -12.13
C ALA A 226 11.08 23.77 -10.77
N ILE A 227 11.19 22.46 -10.52
CA ILE A 227 11.68 21.89 -9.25
C ILE A 227 12.97 21.08 -9.41
N GLU A 228 13.52 20.97 -10.61
CA GLU A 228 14.71 20.17 -10.92
C GLU A 228 15.93 20.59 -10.09
N GLU A 229 16.10 21.89 -9.83
CA GLU A 229 17.20 22.42 -9.00
C GLU A 229 17.19 21.92 -7.55
N PHE A 230 16.02 21.44 -7.03
CA PHE A 230 15.89 20.89 -5.69
C PHE A 230 16.18 19.38 -5.62
N ASP A 231 16.54 18.75 -6.74
CA ASP A 231 16.89 17.34 -6.86
C ASP A 231 15.88 16.40 -6.16
N PRO A 232 14.57 16.41 -6.51
CA PRO A 232 13.60 15.51 -5.90
C PRO A 232 13.99 14.06 -6.13
N PHE A 233 13.80 13.22 -5.10
CA PHE A 233 14.12 11.80 -5.17
C PHE A 233 13.24 11.07 -6.19
N PHE A 234 11.97 11.45 -6.30
CA PHE A 234 11.07 11.06 -7.40
C PHE A 234 9.86 12.01 -7.53
N ALA A 235 9.19 11.92 -8.69
CA ALA A 235 7.87 12.49 -8.93
C ALA A 235 6.84 11.37 -9.12
N GLU A 236 5.86 11.29 -8.20
CA GLU A 236 4.80 10.29 -8.18
C GLU A 236 3.58 10.75 -8.96
N GLU A 237 3.06 9.84 -9.77
CA GLU A 237 1.85 9.99 -10.58
C GLU A 237 1.75 11.37 -11.27
N PRO A 238 2.81 11.83 -12.00
CA PRO A 238 2.75 13.11 -12.72
C PRO A 238 1.70 13.11 -13.83
N LEU A 239 1.40 11.93 -14.39
CA LEU A 239 0.36 11.71 -15.38
C LEU A 239 -0.65 10.68 -14.87
N ARG A 240 -1.81 10.61 -15.51
CA ARG A 240 -2.80 9.57 -15.26
C ARG A 240 -2.20 8.20 -15.53
N ALA A 241 -2.52 7.21 -14.70
CA ALA A 241 -2.06 5.83 -14.89
C ALA A 241 -2.49 5.24 -16.25
N ASP A 242 -3.65 5.69 -16.78
CA ASP A 242 -4.19 5.31 -18.09
C ASP A 242 -3.81 6.28 -19.22
N ALA A 243 -2.86 7.19 -19.00
CA ALA A 243 -2.36 8.08 -20.04
C ALA A 243 -1.70 7.28 -21.18
N PRO A 244 -1.78 7.78 -22.43
CA PRO A 244 -1.15 7.10 -23.57
C PRO A 244 0.34 6.81 -23.31
N PRO A 245 0.85 5.60 -23.63
CA PRO A 245 2.26 5.23 -23.42
C PRO A 245 3.25 6.29 -23.92
N ARG A 246 2.96 6.91 -25.08
CA ARG A 246 3.80 7.95 -25.66
C ARG A 246 3.93 9.19 -24.78
N GLU A 247 2.94 9.49 -23.95
CA GLU A 247 3.03 10.64 -23.03
C GLU A 247 4.01 10.35 -21.90
N TRP A 248 3.99 9.12 -21.36
CA TRP A 248 4.96 8.65 -20.37
C TRP A 248 6.39 8.64 -20.93
N GLU A 249 6.61 8.10 -22.13
CA GLU A 249 7.91 8.12 -22.81
C GLU A 249 8.40 9.57 -23.03
N THR A 250 7.49 10.46 -23.46
CA THR A 250 7.83 11.87 -23.70
C THR A 250 8.19 12.58 -22.39
N LEU A 251 7.48 12.32 -21.31
CA LEU A 251 7.78 12.89 -20.00
C LEU A 251 9.11 12.37 -19.46
N ALA A 252 9.34 11.06 -19.51
CA ALA A 252 10.58 10.43 -19.06
C ALA A 252 11.82 10.95 -19.81
N ALA A 253 11.68 11.24 -21.10
CA ALA A 253 12.75 11.85 -21.90
C ALA A 253 12.98 13.34 -21.62
N ALA A 254 12.07 14.01 -20.92
CA ALA A 254 12.10 15.46 -20.67
C ALA A 254 12.55 15.86 -19.26
N THR A 255 12.85 14.90 -18.38
CA THR A 255 13.28 15.17 -16.99
C THR A 255 14.28 14.14 -16.51
N ASP A 256 15.22 14.57 -15.66
CA ASP A 256 16.13 13.69 -14.93
C ASP A 256 15.56 13.25 -13.57
N ILE A 257 14.43 13.83 -13.15
CA ILE A 257 13.74 13.42 -11.91
C ILE A 257 13.13 12.03 -12.12
N PRO A 258 13.47 11.02 -11.28
CA PRO A 258 12.91 9.68 -11.40
C PRO A 258 11.37 9.70 -11.33
N LEU A 259 10.71 9.01 -12.26
CA LEU A 259 9.26 8.88 -12.26
C LEU A 259 8.83 7.69 -11.39
N ALA A 260 7.80 7.91 -10.58
CA ALA A 260 7.23 6.92 -9.68
C ALA A 260 5.72 6.76 -9.91
N GLY A 261 5.20 5.59 -9.53
CA GLY A 261 3.78 5.31 -9.53
C GLY A 261 3.49 3.82 -9.31
N GLY A 262 2.23 3.47 -9.18
CA GLY A 262 1.88 2.06 -9.01
C GLY A 262 0.63 1.80 -8.21
N GLU A 263 0.15 2.74 -7.39
CA GLU A 263 -1.08 2.54 -6.61
C GLU A 263 -2.34 2.31 -7.46
N ASN A 264 -2.29 2.67 -8.73
CA ASN A 264 -3.37 2.50 -9.70
C ASN A 264 -2.99 1.58 -10.88
N ILE A 265 -1.96 0.74 -10.70
CA ILE A 265 -1.51 -0.26 -11.68
C ILE A 265 -1.84 -1.66 -11.16
N TYR A 266 -2.34 -2.52 -12.04
CA TYR A 266 -2.83 -3.86 -11.69
C TYR A 266 -2.21 -4.91 -12.61
N GLY A 267 -1.44 -5.84 -12.04
CA GLY A 267 -0.77 -6.91 -12.79
C GLY A 267 0.71 -6.66 -13.03
N ILE A 268 1.51 -7.73 -12.91
CA ILE A 268 2.98 -7.68 -13.10
C ILE A 268 3.32 -7.15 -14.50
N ASP A 269 2.59 -7.58 -15.53
CA ASP A 269 2.86 -7.19 -16.91
C ASP A 269 2.66 -5.68 -17.13
N ASP A 270 1.65 -5.07 -16.46
CA ASP A 270 1.41 -3.63 -16.52
C ASP A 270 2.50 -2.85 -15.79
N PHE A 271 2.94 -3.31 -14.61
CA PHE A 271 4.10 -2.74 -13.92
C PHE A 271 5.37 -2.80 -14.80
N LEU A 272 5.66 -3.95 -15.41
CA LEU A 272 6.79 -4.10 -16.32
C LEU A 272 6.63 -3.25 -17.60
N ALA A 273 5.41 -3.03 -18.07
CA ALA A 273 5.17 -2.09 -19.17
C ALA A 273 5.55 -0.67 -18.76
N MET A 274 5.17 -0.22 -17.56
CA MET A 274 5.51 1.13 -17.07
C MET A 274 7.02 1.34 -16.91
N THR A 275 7.78 0.30 -16.51
CA THR A 275 9.25 0.44 -16.46
C THR A 275 9.85 0.68 -17.85
N ARG A 276 9.30 0.05 -18.89
CA ARG A 276 9.73 0.29 -20.29
C ARG A 276 9.40 1.70 -20.79
N LEU A 277 8.38 2.35 -20.20
CA LEU A 277 7.99 3.73 -20.49
C LEU A 277 8.77 4.77 -19.67
N GLY A 278 9.73 4.32 -18.84
CA GLY A 278 10.63 5.19 -18.09
C GLY A 278 10.30 5.35 -16.59
N MET A 279 9.32 4.61 -16.05
CA MET A 279 9.09 4.59 -14.61
C MET A 279 10.21 3.82 -13.91
N GLN A 280 10.81 4.43 -12.89
CA GLN A 280 11.99 3.89 -12.18
C GLN A 280 11.66 3.42 -10.78
N ILE A 281 10.56 3.91 -10.20
CA ILE A 281 10.13 3.55 -8.86
C ILE A 281 8.68 3.05 -8.94
N LEU A 282 8.48 1.79 -8.57
CA LEU A 282 7.16 1.15 -8.57
C LEU A 282 6.59 1.17 -7.16
N GLN A 283 5.31 1.52 -7.06
CA GLN A 283 4.62 1.72 -5.79
C GLN A 283 3.34 0.85 -5.71
N PRO A 284 3.49 -0.50 -5.70
CA PRO A 284 2.33 -1.36 -5.52
C PRO A 284 1.66 -1.10 -4.17
N ASP A 285 0.33 -1.06 -4.16
CA ASP A 285 -0.47 -1.00 -2.94
C ASP A 285 -1.00 -2.40 -2.63
N VAL A 286 -0.54 -2.98 -1.52
CA VAL A 286 -0.86 -4.35 -1.11
C VAL A 286 -2.33 -4.58 -0.76
N ALA A 287 -3.12 -3.52 -0.58
CA ALA A 287 -4.56 -3.61 -0.37
C ALA A 287 -5.37 -3.39 -1.68
N LYS A 288 -4.69 -2.92 -2.74
CA LYS A 288 -5.30 -2.70 -4.06
C LYS A 288 -5.00 -3.83 -5.04
N TRP A 289 -3.78 -4.37 -5.00
CA TRP A 289 -3.35 -5.38 -5.95
C TRP A 289 -2.34 -6.36 -5.35
N GLY A 290 -2.58 -7.64 -5.61
CA GLY A 290 -1.62 -8.72 -5.42
C GLY A 290 -1.28 -9.10 -3.98
N GLY A 291 -1.68 -8.31 -2.99
CA GLY A 291 -1.35 -8.57 -1.59
C GLY A 291 0.16 -8.70 -1.36
N ILE A 292 0.54 -9.55 -0.42
CA ILE A 292 1.94 -9.91 -0.16
C ILE A 292 2.53 -10.71 -1.34
N SER A 293 1.77 -11.70 -1.83
CA SER A 293 2.22 -12.59 -2.91
C SER A 293 2.57 -11.83 -4.18
N GLY A 294 1.67 -10.96 -4.64
CA GLY A 294 1.87 -10.18 -5.86
C GLY A 294 3.01 -9.18 -5.74
N ALA A 295 3.13 -8.49 -4.60
CA ALA A 295 4.20 -7.53 -4.36
C ALA A 295 5.59 -8.20 -4.31
N LEU A 296 5.72 -9.37 -3.69
CA LEU A 296 6.97 -10.15 -3.69
C LEU A 296 7.29 -10.71 -5.09
N ALA A 297 6.27 -11.19 -5.83
CA ALA A 297 6.46 -11.66 -7.20
C ALA A 297 6.89 -10.51 -8.14
N LEU A 298 6.35 -9.31 -7.96
CA LEU A 298 6.80 -8.12 -8.68
C LEU A 298 8.27 -7.81 -8.38
N ALA A 299 8.69 -7.90 -7.10
CA ALA A 299 10.07 -7.67 -6.71
C ALA A 299 11.06 -8.64 -7.36
N ASP A 300 10.62 -9.88 -7.62
CA ASP A 300 11.43 -10.87 -8.33
C ASP A 300 11.44 -10.66 -9.88
N ALA A 301 10.44 -9.97 -10.41
CA ALA A 301 10.24 -9.79 -11.85
C ALA A 301 10.86 -8.51 -12.42
N VAL A 302 11.07 -7.47 -11.60
CA VAL A 302 11.57 -6.19 -12.09
C VAL A 302 13.03 -6.24 -12.52
N PRO A 303 13.41 -5.49 -13.58
CA PRO A 303 14.80 -5.36 -13.99
C PRO A 303 15.70 -4.71 -12.93
N ASP A 304 17.00 -4.95 -13.02
CA ASP A 304 18.00 -4.25 -12.22
C ASP A 304 17.87 -2.73 -12.39
N GLY A 305 18.00 -2.01 -11.27
CA GLY A 305 17.89 -0.55 -11.26
C GLY A 305 16.48 -0.02 -10.97
N ILE A 306 15.44 -0.83 -11.11
CA ILE A 306 14.08 -0.47 -10.71
C ILE A 306 13.93 -0.67 -9.19
N GLN A 307 13.34 0.31 -8.51
CA GLN A 307 13.08 0.24 -7.08
C GLN A 307 11.59 -0.01 -6.82
N ILE A 308 11.28 -0.70 -5.72
CA ILE A 308 9.91 -0.90 -5.26
C ILE A 308 9.75 -0.24 -3.90
N TRP A 309 8.86 0.73 -3.83
CA TRP A 309 8.54 1.51 -2.64
C TRP A 309 7.03 1.41 -2.39
N PRO A 310 6.56 0.41 -1.62
CA PRO A 310 5.13 0.16 -1.46
C PRO A 310 4.37 1.41 -1.04
N HIS A 311 3.29 1.71 -1.80
CA HIS A 311 2.26 2.68 -1.41
C HIS A 311 1.38 2.06 -0.34
N PHE A 312 0.96 2.84 0.64
CA PHE A 312 -0.14 2.46 1.52
C PHE A 312 -0.78 3.64 2.25
N MET A 313 -2.11 3.70 2.20
CA MET A 313 -2.92 4.62 2.99
C MET A 313 -4.18 3.91 3.50
N GLY A 314 -4.13 3.40 4.74
CA GLY A 314 -5.23 2.64 5.31
C GLY A 314 -5.09 2.43 6.82
N THR A 315 -5.38 1.22 7.28
CA THR A 315 -5.33 0.85 8.70
C THR A 315 -3.95 0.30 9.11
N ALA A 316 -3.79 -0.03 10.40
CA ALA A 316 -2.61 -0.71 10.91
C ALA A 316 -2.38 -2.06 10.22
N VAL A 317 -3.44 -2.80 9.85
CA VAL A 317 -3.34 -4.12 9.25
C VAL A 317 -2.61 -4.06 7.90
N GLY A 318 -3.09 -3.24 6.98
CA GLY A 318 -2.45 -3.09 5.68
C GLY A 318 -1.11 -2.34 5.76
N GLN A 319 -0.94 -1.43 6.73
CA GLN A 319 0.34 -0.74 6.94
C GLN A 319 1.46 -1.75 7.31
N VAL A 320 1.18 -2.68 8.22
CA VAL A 320 2.13 -3.73 8.59
C VAL A 320 2.42 -4.64 7.39
N ALA A 321 1.41 -4.97 6.58
CA ALA A 321 1.60 -5.76 5.37
C ALA A 321 2.54 -5.05 4.37
N ALA A 322 2.32 -3.76 4.12
CA ALA A 322 3.18 -2.96 3.23
C ALA A 322 4.62 -2.82 3.77
N LEU A 323 4.77 -2.60 5.09
CA LEU A 323 6.08 -2.58 5.77
C LEU A 323 6.79 -3.92 5.66
N SER A 324 6.07 -5.03 5.81
CA SER A 324 6.62 -6.39 5.69
C SER A 324 7.16 -6.65 4.28
N VAL A 325 6.44 -6.26 3.24
CA VAL A 325 6.92 -6.32 1.85
C VAL A 325 8.18 -5.47 1.67
N SER A 326 8.17 -4.22 2.16
CA SER A 326 9.34 -3.34 2.06
C SER A 326 10.57 -3.92 2.77
N ALA A 327 10.41 -4.50 3.97
CA ALA A 327 11.49 -5.16 4.70
C ALA A 327 12.04 -6.38 3.95
N ALA A 328 11.17 -7.17 3.32
CA ALA A 328 11.58 -8.34 2.54
C ALA A 328 12.35 -7.96 1.26
N ILE A 329 12.02 -6.82 0.63
CA ILE A 329 12.76 -6.26 -0.50
C ILE A 329 14.13 -5.73 -0.03
N GLY A 330 14.19 -5.15 1.16
CA GLY A 330 15.43 -4.76 1.81
C GLY A 330 15.83 -3.30 1.58
N LYS A 331 17.13 -3.00 1.59
CA LYS A 331 17.69 -1.64 1.69
C LYS A 331 17.31 -0.69 0.54
N SER A 332 16.95 -1.21 -0.63
CA SER A 332 16.51 -0.41 -1.78
C SER A 332 15.04 0.03 -1.69
N SER A 333 14.32 -0.38 -0.65
CA SER A 333 12.90 -0.08 -0.45
C SER A 333 12.69 0.79 0.78
N ALA A 334 11.60 1.56 0.77
CA ALA A 334 11.01 2.19 1.94
C ALA A 334 9.49 2.20 1.79
N CYS A 335 8.78 2.15 2.91
CA CYS A 335 7.33 2.11 2.92
C CYS A 335 6.73 3.48 3.26
N GLU A 336 5.67 3.82 2.58
CA GLU A 336 4.88 5.01 2.83
C GLU A 336 4.19 4.96 4.20
N VAL A 337 4.22 6.10 4.91
CA VAL A 337 3.48 6.31 6.15
C VAL A 337 2.78 7.66 6.10
N ASP A 338 1.45 7.65 6.01
CA ASP A 338 0.63 8.87 6.07
C ASP A 338 0.83 9.58 7.41
N VAL A 339 1.23 10.84 7.38
CA VAL A 339 1.52 11.64 8.58
C VAL A 339 0.28 12.30 9.19
N ASN A 340 -0.87 12.20 8.53
CA ASN A 340 -2.11 12.76 9.04
C ASN A 340 -2.71 11.84 10.13
N PRO A 341 -3.43 12.42 11.12
CA PRO A 341 -4.10 11.63 12.14
C PRO A 341 -5.05 10.59 11.55
N ASN A 342 -4.86 9.34 11.96
CA ASN A 342 -5.69 8.21 11.53
C ASN A 342 -5.82 7.18 12.67
N PRO A 343 -6.91 7.20 13.45
CA PRO A 343 -7.09 6.24 14.54
C PRO A 343 -7.12 4.77 14.09
N LEU A 344 -7.55 4.50 12.86
CA LEU A 344 -7.50 3.14 12.31
C LEU A 344 -6.07 2.63 12.11
N ARG A 345 -5.09 3.54 11.97
CA ARG A 345 -3.68 3.19 11.90
C ARG A 345 -3.05 3.14 13.29
N THR A 346 -3.39 4.07 14.18
CA THR A 346 -2.65 4.26 15.45
C THR A 346 -3.28 3.58 16.66
N GLU A 347 -4.57 3.17 16.58
CA GLU A 347 -5.29 2.64 17.74
C GLU A 347 -5.90 1.25 17.50
N LEU A 348 -6.04 0.84 16.23
CA LEU A 348 -6.76 -0.40 15.88
C LEU A 348 -6.02 -1.66 16.36
N CYS A 349 -4.69 -1.69 16.25
CA CYS A 349 -3.84 -2.81 16.60
C CYS A 349 -2.82 -2.44 17.72
N GLY A 350 -3.14 -1.47 18.57
CA GLY A 350 -2.21 -0.97 19.60
C GLY A 350 -1.07 -0.13 19.02
N ASP A 351 0.06 -0.03 19.74
CA ASP A 351 1.19 0.88 19.42
C ASP A 351 2.17 0.30 18.38
N ALA A 352 1.73 -0.63 17.53
CA ALA A 352 2.58 -1.41 16.62
C ALA A 352 3.36 -0.60 15.55
N LEU A 353 3.06 0.70 15.39
CA LEU A 353 3.59 1.50 14.27
C LEU A 353 4.45 2.70 14.73
N ALA A 354 5.12 2.59 15.87
CA ALA A 354 6.03 3.64 16.33
C ALA A 354 7.25 3.77 15.41
N ILE A 355 7.54 5.01 14.98
CA ILE A 355 8.70 5.32 14.17
C ILE A 355 9.90 5.57 15.10
N THR A 356 10.99 4.84 14.87
CA THR A 356 12.26 5.02 15.59
C THR A 356 13.40 5.01 14.58
N ASP A 357 14.22 6.05 14.59
CA ASP A 357 15.34 6.23 13.64
C ASP A 357 14.92 6.00 12.17
N GLY A 358 13.76 6.54 11.79
CA GLY A 358 13.20 6.42 10.44
C GLY A 358 12.69 5.03 10.05
N HIS A 359 12.61 4.10 11.02
CA HIS A 359 12.15 2.73 10.80
C HIS A 359 10.95 2.40 11.68
N ILE A 360 10.17 1.42 11.25
CA ILE A 360 9.10 0.80 12.03
C ILE A 360 9.45 -0.69 12.20
N ALA A 361 9.40 -1.16 13.45
CA ALA A 361 9.61 -2.58 13.75
C ALA A 361 8.44 -3.42 13.20
N LEU A 362 8.75 -4.62 12.68
CA LEU A 362 7.72 -5.60 12.32
C LEU A 362 7.30 -6.40 13.56
N PRO A 363 6.05 -6.92 13.61
CA PRO A 363 5.60 -7.77 14.70
C PRO A 363 6.50 -8.99 14.90
N GLU A 364 6.86 -9.26 16.16
CA GLU A 364 7.62 -10.46 16.54
C GLU A 364 6.72 -11.66 16.85
N ALA A 365 5.43 -11.40 17.11
CA ALA A 365 4.44 -12.45 17.35
C ALA A 365 4.20 -13.29 16.10
N THR A 366 3.70 -14.52 16.30
CA THR A 366 3.32 -15.41 15.20
C THR A 366 2.24 -14.78 14.32
N GLY A 367 2.43 -14.86 13.01
CA GLY A 367 1.57 -14.22 12.00
C GLY A 367 2.27 -13.07 11.28
N LEU A 368 1.49 -12.33 10.52
CA LEU A 368 1.91 -11.15 9.78
C LEU A 368 1.57 -9.87 10.53
N VAL A 369 0.36 -9.80 11.09
CA VAL A 369 -0.18 -8.59 11.73
C VAL A 369 -0.66 -8.88 13.15
N GLU A 370 -0.57 -7.88 14.03
CA GLU A 370 -1.25 -7.93 15.31
C GLU A 370 -2.78 -7.89 15.08
N PRO A 371 -3.56 -8.78 15.72
CA PRO A 371 -5.00 -8.75 15.57
C PRO A 371 -5.59 -7.41 16.02
N PRO A 372 -6.59 -6.88 15.29
CA PRO A 372 -7.33 -5.71 15.74
C PRO A 372 -7.92 -5.92 17.15
N VAL A 373 -7.82 -4.88 17.98
CA VAL A 373 -8.39 -4.89 19.33
C VAL A 373 -9.92 -4.97 19.24
N PRO A 374 -10.59 -5.97 19.85
CA PRO A 374 -12.05 -6.16 19.70
C PRO A 374 -12.88 -4.91 20.06
N ALA A 375 -12.51 -4.19 21.11
CA ALA A 375 -13.21 -2.97 21.49
C ALA A 375 -13.11 -1.88 20.42
N ARG A 376 -11.97 -1.78 19.70
CA ARG A 376 -11.79 -0.82 18.60
C ARG A 376 -12.55 -1.24 17.34
N LEU A 377 -12.67 -2.53 17.05
CA LEU A 377 -13.53 -2.99 15.95
C LEU A 377 -14.99 -2.60 16.18
N ILE A 378 -15.49 -2.70 17.44
CA ILE A 378 -16.84 -2.30 17.78
C ILE A 378 -16.98 -0.77 17.69
N GLU A 379 -16.03 0.00 18.22
CA GLU A 379 -16.05 1.46 18.21
C GLU A 379 -16.08 2.04 16.78
N PHE A 380 -15.29 1.46 15.88
CA PHE A 380 -15.17 1.92 14.50
C PHE A 380 -16.15 1.24 13.54
N ALA A 381 -17.01 0.34 13.99
CA ALA A 381 -17.97 -0.35 13.13
C ALA A 381 -18.76 0.61 12.26
N ASP A 382 -18.85 0.32 10.95
CA ASP A 382 -19.57 1.14 9.97
C ASP A 382 -20.72 0.30 9.37
N GLY A 383 -21.95 0.81 9.45
CA GLY A 383 -23.10 0.12 8.85
C GLY A 383 -24.09 -0.48 9.86
N ALA A 384 -24.03 -0.03 11.13
CA ALA A 384 -25.11 -0.25 12.09
C ALA A 384 -26.23 0.78 11.91
#